data_e72cb6fd63b7f27a495557b4c95b8610
#
_entry.id   e72cb6fd63b7f27a495557b4c95b8610
#
_cell.length_a   1.000
_cell.length_b   1.000
_cell.length_c   1.000
_cell.angle_alpha   90.00
_cell.angle_beta   90.00
_cell.angle_gamma   90.00
#
_symmetry.space_group_name_H-M   'P 1'
#
loop_
_entity.id
_entity.type
_entity.pdbx_description
1 polymer ?
#
loop_
_entity_poly.entity_id
_entity_poly.type
_entity_poly.pdbx_seq_one_letter_code
_entity_poly.pdbx_strand_id
1 'polypeptide(L)'
;MRNCERCQRDKILDVLVDDTIEVCGYRFTTQVPASRCLICQQVVIQSDQVRRFEQRVAAEIAKAGLRNGAAFRYLRTTLAMSEAHLAGLLDIPVEYVGYWETEKWPVDPRALAVLAGLVLARFEGKHSVLDPLSVLRGPRKLARNVRLHMSDTLQSASKLLQFGSSAFTQPARA
;
A
#
# COMPACT_ATOMS: atom_id res chain seq x y z
N MET A 1 22.04 15.25 -17.65
CA MET A 1 22.96 14.24 -17.07
C MET A 1 22.68 14.18 -15.57
N ARG A 2 22.55 12.98 -14.99
CA ARG A 2 22.34 12.82 -13.54
C ARG A 2 23.71 12.64 -12.89
N ASN A 3 24.04 13.48 -11.91
CA ASN A 3 25.28 13.35 -11.13
C ASN A 3 24.99 12.66 -9.79
N CYS A 4 25.94 11.89 -9.32
CA CYS A 4 25.85 11.27 -8.00
C CYS A 4 25.88 12.35 -6.90
N GLU A 5 24.93 12.34 -5.99
CA GLU A 5 24.83 13.34 -4.91
C GLU A 5 26.04 13.31 -3.97
N ARG A 6 26.71 12.16 -3.83
CA ARG A 6 27.84 11.99 -2.92
C ARG A 6 29.18 12.39 -3.53
N CYS A 7 29.47 11.97 -4.77
CA CYS A 7 30.80 12.19 -5.39
C CYS A 7 30.78 13.10 -6.63
N GLN A 8 29.59 13.64 -6.99
CA GLN A 8 29.34 14.57 -8.08
C GLN A 8 29.76 14.05 -9.49
N ARG A 9 30.01 12.74 -9.62
CA ARG A 9 30.35 12.11 -10.89
C ARG A 9 29.09 11.66 -11.64
N ASP A 10 29.15 11.62 -12.95
CA ASP A 10 28.05 11.30 -13.88
C ASP A 10 27.91 9.80 -14.21
N LYS A 11 28.76 8.94 -13.64
CA LYS A 11 28.71 7.48 -13.88
C LYS A 11 27.68 6.79 -13.01
N ILE A 12 26.41 6.92 -13.40
CA ILE A 12 25.28 6.31 -12.74
C ILE A 12 24.72 5.18 -13.61
N LEU A 13 24.45 4.03 -13.00
CA LEU A 13 23.82 2.88 -13.63
C LEU A 13 22.46 2.60 -12.93
N ASP A 14 21.43 2.39 -13.72
CA ASP A 14 20.14 1.93 -13.19
C ASP A 14 20.22 0.42 -12.92
N VAL A 15 19.85 0.04 -11.70
CA VAL A 15 19.92 -1.34 -11.19
C VAL A 15 18.63 -1.72 -10.50
N LEU A 16 18.37 -3.01 -10.35
CA LEU A 16 17.35 -3.53 -9.44
C LEU A 16 18.03 -3.94 -8.14
N VAL A 17 17.47 -3.53 -7.02
CA VAL A 17 17.94 -3.90 -5.69
C VAL A 17 16.80 -4.49 -4.88
N ASP A 18 17.12 -5.47 -4.05
CA ASP A 18 16.14 -6.01 -3.11
C ASP A 18 15.90 -4.97 -2.00
N ASP A 19 14.64 -4.62 -1.76
CA ASP A 19 14.20 -3.80 -0.64
C ASP A 19 13.29 -4.61 0.26
N THR A 20 13.35 -4.35 1.57
CA THR A 20 12.65 -5.15 2.58
C THR A 20 12.00 -4.26 3.62
N ILE A 21 10.70 -4.52 3.85
CA ILE A 21 9.93 -3.90 4.95
C ILE A 21 9.55 -4.99 5.93
N GLU A 22 9.87 -4.79 7.20
CA GLU A 22 9.44 -5.66 8.30
C GLU A 22 8.36 -4.96 9.10
N VAL A 23 7.17 -5.56 9.15
CA VAL A 23 6.04 -5.05 9.91
C VAL A 23 5.16 -6.18 10.41
N CYS A 24 4.66 -6.06 11.64
CA CYS A 24 3.75 -7.04 12.26
C CYS A 24 4.34 -8.47 12.36
N GLY A 25 5.66 -8.60 12.41
CA GLY A 25 6.36 -9.91 12.43
C GLY A 25 6.43 -10.60 11.05
N TYR A 26 6.05 -9.91 9.99
CA TYR A 26 6.18 -10.37 8.60
C TYR A 26 7.27 -9.59 7.89
N ARG A 27 7.97 -10.27 6.98
CA ARG A 27 8.98 -9.67 6.10
C ARG A 27 8.46 -9.66 4.67
N PHE A 28 8.34 -8.45 4.11
CA PHE A 28 7.94 -8.21 2.73
C PHE A 28 9.19 -7.81 1.94
N THR A 29 9.46 -8.49 0.84
CA THR A 29 10.64 -8.22 -0.02
C THR A 29 10.17 -8.00 -1.45
N THR A 30 10.78 -7.02 -2.12
CA THR A 30 10.57 -6.75 -3.55
C THR A 30 11.85 -6.25 -4.19
N GLN A 31 11.90 -6.30 -5.51
CA GLN A 31 12.95 -5.65 -6.28
C GLN A 31 12.47 -4.28 -6.72
N VAL A 32 13.23 -3.24 -6.36
CA VAL A 32 12.93 -1.85 -6.72
C VAL A 32 13.99 -1.29 -7.66
N PRO A 33 13.59 -0.45 -8.63
CA PRO A 33 14.54 0.31 -9.44
C PRO A 33 15.34 1.27 -8.55
N ALA A 34 16.64 1.27 -8.70
CA ALA A 34 17.59 2.13 -7.99
C ALA A 34 18.67 2.62 -8.92
N SER A 35 19.34 3.70 -8.54
CA SER A 35 20.50 4.22 -9.24
C SER A 35 21.75 3.93 -8.44
N ARG A 36 22.75 3.29 -9.05
CA ARG A 36 24.04 2.99 -8.43
C ARG A 36 25.15 3.83 -9.08
N CYS A 37 25.91 4.53 -8.27
CA CYS A 37 27.12 5.21 -8.75
C CYS A 37 28.27 4.19 -8.93
N LEU A 38 28.86 4.13 -10.13
CA LEU A 38 29.97 3.21 -10.42
C LEU A 38 31.28 3.62 -9.74
N ILE A 39 31.39 4.85 -9.26
CA ILE A 39 32.61 5.37 -8.63
C ILE A 39 32.61 5.16 -7.13
N CYS A 40 31.57 5.65 -6.42
CA CYS A 40 31.47 5.54 -4.96
C CYS A 40 30.55 4.42 -4.47
N GLN A 41 29.97 3.64 -5.38
CA GLN A 41 29.05 2.51 -5.12
C GLN A 41 27.79 2.88 -4.33
N GLN A 42 27.50 4.16 -4.18
CA GLN A 42 26.25 4.58 -3.52
C GLN A 42 25.05 4.12 -4.33
N VAL A 43 24.07 3.52 -3.63
CA VAL A 43 22.79 3.15 -4.18
C VAL A 43 21.76 4.14 -3.66
N VAL A 44 20.91 4.64 -4.57
CA VAL A 44 19.82 5.56 -4.25
C VAL A 44 18.52 4.96 -4.81
N ILE A 45 17.56 4.68 -3.92
CA ILE A 45 16.20 4.31 -4.29
C ILE A 45 15.36 5.59 -4.30
N GLN A 46 14.58 5.78 -5.35
CA GLN A 46 13.71 6.96 -5.45
C GLN A 46 12.56 6.85 -4.46
N SER A 47 12.19 7.98 -3.84
CA SER A 47 11.16 8.03 -2.79
C SER A 47 9.77 7.54 -3.25
N ASP A 48 9.45 7.70 -4.54
CA ASP A 48 8.21 7.18 -5.11
C ASP A 48 8.19 5.65 -5.16
N GLN A 49 9.33 5.00 -5.39
CA GLN A 49 9.45 3.53 -5.38
C GLN A 49 9.27 2.98 -3.96
N VAL A 50 9.91 3.62 -2.96
CA VAL A 50 9.72 3.26 -1.55
C VAL A 50 8.24 3.39 -1.17
N ARG A 51 7.61 4.52 -1.50
CA ARG A 51 6.18 4.74 -1.22
C ARG A 51 5.28 3.70 -1.90
N ARG A 52 5.54 3.33 -3.14
CA ARG A 52 4.79 2.28 -3.84
C ARG A 52 4.93 0.94 -3.15
N PHE A 53 6.12 0.62 -2.67
CA PHE A 53 6.34 -0.61 -1.92
C PHE A 53 5.57 -0.61 -0.59
N GLU A 54 5.64 0.48 0.20
CA GLU A 54 4.84 0.64 1.42
C GLU A 54 3.34 0.46 1.17
N GLN A 55 2.83 1.02 0.08
CA GLN A 55 1.43 0.89 -0.33
C GLN A 55 1.06 -0.57 -0.66
N ARG A 56 1.93 -1.30 -1.35
CA ARG A 56 1.72 -2.73 -1.65
C ARG A 56 1.72 -3.57 -0.38
N VAL A 57 2.64 -3.31 0.55
CA VAL A 57 2.67 -3.97 1.86
C VAL A 57 1.38 -3.69 2.63
N ALA A 58 0.92 -2.42 2.65
CA ALA A 58 -0.34 -2.06 3.29
C ALA A 58 -1.53 -2.79 2.68
N ALA A 59 -1.59 -2.92 1.35
CA ALA A 59 -2.65 -3.68 0.67
C ALA A 59 -2.65 -5.17 1.06
N GLU A 60 -1.48 -5.80 1.16
CA GLU A 60 -1.39 -7.21 1.61
C GLU A 60 -1.81 -7.38 3.07
N ILE A 61 -1.41 -6.45 3.96
CA ILE A 61 -1.85 -6.44 5.36
C ILE A 61 -3.37 -6.26 5.46
N ALA A 62 -3.93 -5.33 4.66
CA ALA A 62 -5.37 -5.09 4.60
C ALA A 62 -6.15 -6.32 4.13
N LYS A 63 -5.69 -7.01 3.08
CA LYS A 63 -6.28 -8.26 2.58
C LYS A 63 -6.21 -9.39 3.59
N ALA A 64 -5.08 -9.48 4.32
CA ALA A 64 -4.88 -10.49 5.36
C ALA A 64 -5.78 -10.26 6.58
N GLY A 65 -6.22 -9.02 6.82
CA GLY A 65 -7.08 -8.66 7.94
C GLY A 65 -6.42 -8.87 9.30
N LEU A 66 -5.14 -8.53 9.42
CA LEU A 66 -4.36 -8.68 10.66
C LEU A 66 -4.93 -7.77 11.75
N ARG A 67 -5.33 -8.38 12.90
CA ARG A 67 -6.02 -7.68 14.01
C ARG A 67 -5.09 -7.32 15.15
N ASN A 68 -3.88 -6.85 14.86
CA ASN A 68 -2.97 -6.34 15.88
C ASN A 68 -2.76 -4.82 15.74
N GLY A 69 -2.31 -4.18 16.82
CA GLY A 69 -2.13 -2.73 16.87
C GLY A 69 -1.09 -2.24 15.86
N ALA A 70 -0.03 -3.00 15.64
CA ALA A 70 1.02 -2.67 14.68
C ALA A 70 0.49 -2.63 13.23
N ALA A 71 -0.36 -3.60 12.84
CA ALA A 71 -1.02 -3.60 11.54
C ALA A 71 -1.98 -2.42 11.39
N PHE A 72 -2.80 -2.17 12.40
CA PHE A 72 -3.75 -1.06 12.41
C PHE A 72 -3.04 0.28 12.23
N ARG A 73 -1.97 0.52 13.02
CA ARG A 73 -1.12 1.72 12.91
C ARG A 73 -0.48 1.84 11.53
N TYR A 74 0.07 0.74 10.99
CA TYR A 74 0.71 0.74 9.68
C TYR A 74 -0.27 1.15 8.57
N LEU A 75 -1.49 0.59 8.55
CA LEU A 75 -2.54 0.95 7.60
C LEU A 75 -2.90 2.43 7.68
N ARG A 76 -3.09 2.96 8.90
CA ARG A 76 -3.42 4.38 9.14
C ARG A 76 -2.30 5.30 8.64
N THR A 77 -1.06 5.02 9.02
CA THR A 77 0.10 5.86 8.65
C THR A 77 0.37 5.84 7.15
N THR A 78 0.18 4.71 6.47
CA THR A 78 0.31 4.60 5.01
C THR A 78 -0.75 5.44 4.28
N LEU A 79 -1.91 5.65 4.87
CA LEU A 79 -2.94 6.59 4.38
C LEU A 79 -2.63 8.05 4.72
N ALA A 80 -1.54 8.33 5.44
CA ALA A 80 -1.19 9.64 5.99
C ALA A 80 -2.28 10.22 6.90
N MET A 81 -3.01 9.37 7.64
CA MET A 81 -4.04 9.77 8.59
C MET A 81 -3.46 9.94 9.99
N SER A 82 -3.80 11.05 10.67
CA SER A 82 -3.57 11.17 12.11
C SER A 82 -4.57 10.33 12.91
N GLU A 83 -4.26 10.03 14.17
CA GLU A 83 -5.21 9.35 15.09
C GLU A 83 -6.51 10.14 15.22
N ALA A 84 -6.42 11.46 15.38
CA ALA A 84 -7.59 12.34 15.46
C ALA A 84 -8.43 12.33 14.17
N HIS A 85 -7.80 12.29 12.99
CA HIS A 85 -8.52 12.21 11.72
C HIS A 85 -9.29 10.89 11.61
N LEU A 86 -8.65 9.76 11.93
CA LEU A 86 -9.31 8.45 11.91
C LEU A 86 -10.43 8.38 12.94
N ALA A 87 -10.19 8.87 14.16
CA ALA A 87 -11.20 8.93 15.22
C ALA A 87 -12.44 9.72 14.80
N GLY A 88 -12.23 10.90 14.16
CA GLY A 88 -13.32 11.69 13.60
C GLY A 88 -14.10 10.98 12.49
N LEU A 89 -13.43 10.21 11.62
CA LEU A 89 -14.12 9.41 10.59
C LEU A 89 -14.95 8.27 11.16
N LEU A 90 -14.54 7.72 12.31
CA LEU A 90 -15.22 6.62 12.97
C LEU A 90 -16.23 7.07 14.03
N ASP A 91 -16.31 8.39 14.29
CA ASP A 91 -17.14 9.00 15.34
C ASP A 91 -16.87 8.38 16.73
N ILE A 92 -15.58 8.31 17.10
CA ILE A 92 -15.10 7.76 18.38
C ILE A 92 -14.13 8.71 19.06
N PRO A 93 -13.91 8.59 20.39
CA PRO A 93 -12.82 9.26 21.10
C PRO A 93 -11.44 8.90 20.54
N VAL A 94 -10.55 9.88 20.42
CA VAL A 94 -9.20 9.69 19.84
C VAL A 94 -8.36 8.67 20.64
N GLU A 95 -8.57 8.59 21.95
CA GLU A 95 -7.87 7.65 22.85
C GLU A 95 -8.09 6.19 22.46
N TYR A 96 -9.24 5.86 21.81
CA TYR A 96 -9.54 4.49 21.38
C TYR A 96 -8.59 4.05 20.27
N VAL A 97 -8.25 4.94 19.34
CA VAL A 97 -7.26 4.67 18.29
C VAL A 97 -5.90 4.36 18.94
N GLY A 98 -5.44 5.18 19.91
CA GLY A 98 -4.21 4.93 20.65
C GLY A 98 -4.24 3.63 21.44
N TYR A 99 -5.36 3.26 22.05
CA TYR A 99 -5.50 2.00 22.78
C TYR A 99 -5.42 0.78 21.88
N TRP A 100 -5.96 0.86 20.65
CA TRP A 100 -5.84 -0.21 19.65
C TRP A 100 -4.41 -0.33 19.11
N GLU A 101 -3.75 0.80 18.83
CA GLU A 101 -2.38 0.80 18.31
C GLU A 101 -1.34 0.30 19.31
N THR A 102 -1.56 0.55 20.61
CA THR A 102 -0.72 0.08 21.71
C THR A 102 -1.13 -1.27 22.28
N GLU A 103 -2.15 -1.90 21.70
CA GLU A 103 -2.73 -3.19 22.13
C GLU A 103 -3.24 -3.19 23.59
N LYS A 104 -3.49 -2.00 24.15
CA LYS A 104 -4.16 -1.86 25.45
C LYS A 104 -5.59 -2.40 25.36
N TRP A 105 -6.24 -2.22 24.22
CA TRP A 105 -7.51 -2.84 23.86
C TRP A 105 -7.37 -3.59 22.54
N PRO A 106 -8.15 -4.67 22.32
CA PRO A 106 -8.19 -5.36 21.04
C PRO A 106 -8.73 -4.41 19.96
N VAL A 107 -8.14 -4.48 18.77
CA VAL A 107 -8.57 -3.67 17.62
C VAL A 107 -10.03 -4.00 17.27
N ASP A 108 -10.89 -2.97 17.17
CA ASP A 108 -12.27 -3.16 16.72
C ASP A 108 -12.29 -3.66 15.26
N PRO A 109 -12.91 -4.81 15.00
CA PRO A 109 -12.95 -5.40 13.64
C PRO A 109 -13.64 -4.50 12.61
N ARG A 110 -14.59 -3.66 13.02
CA ARG A 110 -15.30 -2.73 12.13
C ARG A 110 -14.40 -1.56 11.74
N ALA A 111 -13.67 -1.00 12.72
CA ALA A 111 -12.67 0.03 12.47
C ALA A 111 -11.58 -0.47 11.53
N LEU A 112 -11.09 -1.70 11.75
CA LEU A 112 -10.13 -2.34 10.86
C LEU A 112 -10.70 -2.55 9.45
N ALA A 113 -11.95 -2.99 9.31
CA ALA A 113 -12.57 -3.19 8.01
C ALA A 113 -12.70 -1.88 7.21
N VAL A 114 -13.07 -0.78 7.89
CA VAL A 114 -13.11 0.55 7.27
C VAL A 114 -11.72 0.96 6.80
N LEU A 115 -10.71 0.84 7.67
CA LEU A 115 -9.33 1.21 7.35
C LEU A 115 -8.75 0.37 6.20
N ALA A 116 -8.97 -0.94 6.24
CA ALA A 116 -8.58 -1.85 5.15
C ALA A 116 -9.27 -1.49 3.83
N GLY A 117 -10.55 -1.14 3.87
CA GLY A 117 -11.30 -0.67 2.69
C GLY A 117 -10.72 0.59 2.08
N LEU A 118 -10.36 1.56 2.91
CA LEU A 118 -9.73 2.80 2.44
C LEU A 118 -8.36 2.54 1.78
N VAL A 119 -7.56 1.63 2.35
CA VAL A 119 -6.26 1.22 1.77
C VAL A 119 -6.48 0.56 0.41
N LEU A 120 -7.37 -0.42 0.30
CA LEU A 120 -7.63 -1.15 -0.94
C LEU A 120 -8.25 -0.24 -2.01
N ALA A 121 -9.16 0.65 -1.63
CA ALA A 121 -9.73 1.63 -2.56
C ALA A 121 -8.66 2.58 -3.10
N ARG A 122 -7.79 3.09 -2.23
CA ARG A 122 -6.77 4.08 -2.60
C ARG A 122 -5.63 3.50 -3.44
N PHE A 123 -5.16 2.28 -3.13
CA PHE A 123 -3.93 1.74 -3.71
C PHE A 123 -4.15 0.63 -4.73
N GLU A 124 -5.29 -0.05 -4.72
CA GLU A 124 -5.62 -1.10 -5.68
C GLU A 124 -6.80 -0.74 -6.62
N GLY A 125 -7.43 0.42 -6.40
CA GLY A 125 -8.62 0.81 -7.16
C GLY A 125 -9.82 -0.12 -6.94
N LYS A 126 -9.81 -0.90 -5.86
CA LYS A 126 -10.92 -1.79 -5.52
C LYS A 126 -11.98 -1.02 -4.74
N HIS A 127 -13.13 -0.85 -5.36
CA HIS A 127 -14.25 -0.14 -4.76
C HIS A 127 -15.32 -1.08 -4.17
N SER A 128 -15.07 -2.39 -4.12
CA SER A 128 -16.02 -3.33 -3.52
C SER A 128 -16.01 -3.20 -2.00
N VAL A 129 -17.13 -2.79 -1.43
CA VAL A 129 -17.33 -2.73 0.03
C VAL A 129 -17.29 -4.10 0.68
N LEU A 130 -17.60 -5.17 -0.08
CA LEU A 130 -17.64 -6.54 0.44
C LEU A 130 -16.22 -7.10 0.70
N ASP A 131 -15.22 -6.73 -0.11
CA ASP A 131 -13.85 -7.20 0.06
C ASP A 131 -13.25 -6.78 1.42
N PRO A 132 -13.32 -5.50 1.82
CA PRO A 132 -12.90 -5.07 3.15
C PRO A 132 -13.66 -5.73 4.29
N LEU A 133 -14.97 -5.94 4.13
CA LEU A 133 -15.79 -6.58 5.16
C LEU A 133 -15.39 -8.05 5.38
N SER A 134 -14.68 -8.68 4.45
CA SER A 134 -14.18 -10.04 4.62
C SER A 134 -13.27 -10.21 5.84
N VAL A 135 -12.58 -9.15 6.28
CA VAL A 135 -11.74 -9.16 7.49
C VAL A 135 -12.54 -9.42 8.77
N LEU A 136 -13.85 -9.15 8.75
CA LEU A 136 -14.74 -9.43 9.88
C LEU A 136 -14.88 -10.94 10.14
N ARG A 137 -14.72 -11.77 9.10
CA ARG A 137 -14.82 -13.23 9.23
C ARG A 137 -13.60 -13.85 9.91
N GLY A 138 -12.46 -13.17 9.91
CA GLY A 138 -11.22 -13.60 10.53
C GLY A 138 -10.00 -13.33 9.64
N PRO A 139 -8.81 -13.23 10.23
CA PRO A 139 -7.58 -12.97 9.49
C PRO A 139 -7.23 -14.16 8.59
N ARG A 140 -6.75 -13.88 7.39
CA ARG A 140 -6.16 -14.89 6.51
C ARG A 140 -4.74 -15.19 6.94
N LYS A 141 -4.30 -16.44 6.76
CA LYS A 141 -2.90 -16.80 7.00
C LYS A 141 -2.03 -16.07 5.97
N LEU A 142 -1.09 -15.29 6.47
CA LEU A 142 -0.06 -14.64 5.67
C LEU A 142 1.27 -15.40 5.88
N ALA A 143 2.05 -15.61 4.83
CA ALA A 143 3.38 -16.18 4.96
C ALA A 143 4.30 -15.20 5.69
N ARG A 144 5.21 -15.69 6.56
CA ARG A 144 6.15 -14.81 7.27
C ARG A 144 7.07 -14.02 6.33
N ASN A 145 7.35 -14.59 5.14
CA ASN A 145 8.12 -13.92 4.09
C ASN A 145 7.23 -13.82 2.85
N VAL A 146 6.99 -12.61 2.38
CA VAL A 146 6.15 -12.32 1.21
C VAL A 146 7.00 -11.58 0.18
N ARG A 147 7.13 -12.14 -1.03
CA ARG A 147 7.76 -11.47 -2.17
C ARG A 147 6.68 -10.78 -3.01
N LEU A 148 6.79 -9.47 -3.18
CA LEU A 148 5.86 -8.68 -3.95
C LEU A 148 6.44 -8.35 -5.34
N HIS A 149 5.60 -8.46 -6.38
CA HIS A 149 5.95 -8.06 -7.73
C HIS A 149 5.33 -6.68 -8.02
N MET A 150 6.17 -5.69 -8.34
CA MET A 150 5.74 -4.30 -8.53
C MET A 150 5.13 -4.03 -9.91
N SER A 151 5.25 -4.97 -10.85
CA SER A 151 4.80 -4.82 -12.26
C SER A 151 3.29 -4.89 -12.47
N ASP A 152 2.51 -5.40 -11.50
CA ASP A 152 1.10 -5.74 -11.73
C ASP A 152 0.12 -4.55 -11.64
N THR A 153 0.60 -3.35 -11.31
CA THR A 153 -0.29 -2.19 -11.07
C THR A 153 -0.63 -1.39 -12.33
N LEU A 154 0.11 -1.53 -13.42
CA LEU A 154 -0.12 -0.76 -14.65
C LEU A 154 -1.04 -1.44 -15.67
N GLN A 155 -1.25 -2.75 -15.56
CA GLN A 155 -2.07 -3.48 -16.53
C GLN A 155 -3.58 -3.41 -16.25
N SER A 156 -3.98 -3.17 -15.01
CA SER A 156 -5.40 -3.04 -14.64
C SER A 156 -6.02 -1.70 -15.07
N ALA A 157 -5.24 -0.61 -15.06
CA ALA A 157 -5.72 0.71 -15.45
C ALA A 157 -5.92 0.84 -16.98
N SER A 158 -5.07 0.21 -17.80
CA SER A 158 -5.19 0.25 -19.26
C SER A 158 -6.31 -0.64 -19.81
N LYS A 159 -6.70 -1.71 -19.10
CA LYS A 159 -7.85 -2.54 -19.49
C LYS A 159 -9.20 -1.86 -19.25
N LEU A 160 -9.33 -1.01 -18.24
CA LEU A 160 -10.56 -0.27 -17.96
C LEU A 160 -10.83 0.86 -18.96
N LEU A 161 -9.79 1.43 -19.57
CA LEU A 161 -9.94 2.46 -20.60
C LEU A 161 -10.31 1.93 -21.99
N GLN A 162 -10.15 0.63 -22.25
CA GLN A 162 -10.50 0.01 -23.53
C GLN A 162 -11.96 -0.46 -23.63
N PHE A 163 -12.69 -0.55 -22.52
CA PHE A 163 -14.12 -0.94 -22.52
C PHE A 163 -15.10 0.23 -22.57
N GLY A 164 -14.63 1.49 -22.62
CA GLY A 164 -15.46 2.70 -22.60
C GLY A 164 -15.80 3.29 -23.97
N SER A 165 -15.37 2.71 -25.09
CA SER A 165 -15.51 3.33 -26.43
C SER A 165 -16.35 2.59 -27.47
N SER A 166 -17.24 1.70 -27.06
CA SER A 166 -18.16 1.11 -28.03
C SER A 166 -19.54 0.90 -27.42
N ALA A 167 -20.44 1.84 -27.61
CA ALA A 167 -21.87 1.72 -27.82
C ALA A 167 -22.62 3.02 -27.49
N PHE A 168 -22.57 3.99 -28.41
CA PHE A 168 -23.66 4.95 -28.53
C PHE A 168 -23.95 5.13 -30.02
N THR A 169 -24.64 4.15 -30.58
CA THR A 169 -25.29 4.30 -31.89
C THR A 169 -26.73 4.73 -31.61
N GLN A 170 -27.05 5.99 -31.89
CA GLN A 170 -28.43 6.49 -31.92
C GLN A 170 -29.20 5.82 -33.06
N PRO A 171 -30.45 5.36 -32.83
CA PRO A 171 -31.34 5.02 -33.95
C PRO A 171 -31.89 6.30 -34.55
N ALA A 172 -31.80 6.40 -35.90
CA ALA A 172 -32.42 7.42 -36.70
C ALA A 172 -33.95 7.37 -36.60
N ARG A 173 -34.57 8.55 -36.44
CA ARG A 173 -36.02 8.71 -36.58
C ARG A 173 -36.36 8.68 -38.08
N ALA A 174 -37.28 7.85 -38.45
CA ALA A 174 -38.20 8.01 -39.55
C ALA A 174 -39.54 8.53 -39.02
#